data_f665c3db3147fe470bab7580109267c1
#
_entry.id   f665c3db3147fe470bab7580109267c1
#
_cell.length_a   1.000
_cell.length_b   1.000
_cell.length_c   1.000
_cell.angle_alpha   90.00
_cell.angle_beta   90.00
_cell.angle_gamma   90.00
#
_symmetry.space_group_name_H-M   'P 1'
#
loop_
_entity.id
_entity.type
_entity.pdbx_description
1 polymer ?
#
loop_
_entity_poly.entity_id
_entity_poly.type
_entity_poly.pdbx_seq_one_letter_code
_entity_poly.pdbx_strand_id
1 'polypeptide(L)'
;DRVRYPELRYLCTDDEIKQMYSDANNMRASADSRILRGYSIDDIDMLTLHQYRRAYDIKHENHPWTEVDDKQFLENIGAYRKDRATSTEGFTVAGMLMFGKSNSITDPECCQEFFPDYREHLIDDSRIRWTNRIYPDGTWEANLYQFFTRVLPLLQHALPVPFSLDNNQIRNNTTTAHVALREALANSIIHAAYTVRGNIVIDRYFDRIVLSNPGTMLVSMEEYYEGGHSVCRNPVIQKMFVFLGIGEKGGTGADVIA
;
A
#
# COMPACT_ATOMS: atom_id res chain seq x y z
N ASP A 1 -27.31 -27.96 16.59
CA ASP A 1 -26.07 -28.50 17.15
C ASP A 1 -24.93 -27.50 16.97
N ARG A 2 -24.59 -26.80 18.07
CA ARG A 2 -23.45 -25.88 18.07
C ARG A 2 -22.16 -26.70 18.17
N VAL A 3 -21.41 -26.82 17.10
CA VAL A 3 -20.05 -27.33 17.14
C VAL A 3 -19.20 -26.36 17.93
N ARG A 4 -18.86 -26.71 19.17
CA ARG A 4 -17.85 -25.99 19.95
C ARG A 4 -16.48 -26.38 19.41
N TYR A 5 -15.81 -25.48 18.74
CA TYR A 5 -14.38 -25.63 18.50
C TYR A 5 -13.64 -25.56 19.84
N PRO A 6 -12.71 -26.48 20.13
CA PRO A 6 -11.90 -26.38 21.32
C PRO A 6 -11.10 -25.06 21.22
N GLU A 7 -11.24 -24.19 22.23
CA GLU A 7 -10.43 -22.99 22.38
C GLU A 7 -8.96 -23.42 22.51
N LEU A 8 -8.22 -23.34 21.42
CA LEU A 8 -6.77 -23.46 21.43
C LEU A 8 -6.21 -22.22 22.14
N ARG A 9 -6.00 -22.33 23.45
CA ARG A 9 -5.26 -21.32 24.23
C ARG A 9 -3.78 -21.54 23.95
N TYR A 10 -3.16 -20.64 23.19
CA TYR A 10 -1.72 -20.58 23.07
C TYR A 10 -1.21 -19.27 23.66
N LEU A 11 0.02 -19.28 24.16
CA LEU A 11 0.67 -18.08 24.65
C LEU A 11 1.09 -17.24 23.43
N CYS A 12 0.64 -15.98 23.40
CA CYS A 12 1.09 -15.04 22.40
C CYS A 12 2.61 -14.82 22.52
N THR A 13 3.26 -14.69 21.38
CA THR A 13 4.65 -14.26 21.33
C THR A 13 4.75 -12.77 21.70
N ASP A 14 5.92 -12.32 22.09
CA ASP A 14 6.17 -10.90 22.41
C ASP A 14 5.84 -9.99 21.21
N ASP A 15 6.03 -10.47 19.99
CA ASP A 15 5.74 -9.71 18.78
C ASP A 15 4.22 -9.64 18.50
N GLU A 16 3.46 -10.70 18.77
CA GLU A 16 1.99 -10.67 18.73
C GLU A 16 1.41 -9.73 19.78
N ILE A 17 1.96 -9.72 20.99
CA ILE A 17 1.56 -8.79 22.06
C ILE A 17 1.84 -7.34 21.64
N LYS A 18 3.02 -7.04 21.10
CA LYS A 18 3.35 -5.72 20.56
C LYS A 18 2.41 -5.29 19.47
N GLN A 19 2.06 -6.23 18.57
CA GLN A 19 1.10 -5.98 17.51
C GLN A 19 -0.28 -5.65 18.05
N MET A 20 -0.79 -6.39 19.03
CA MET A 20 -2.07 -6.11 19.69
C MET A 20 -2.10 -4.72 20.34
N TYR A 21 -1.01 -4.31 21.01
CA TYR A 21 -0.90 -2.95 21.57
C TYR A 21 -0.85 -1.89 20.48
N SER A 22 -0.14 -2.13 19.39
CA SER A 22 -0.10 -1.22 18.25
C SER A 22 -1.48 -1.05 17.63
N ASP A 23 -2.21 -2.14 17.42
CA ASP A 23 -3.55 -2.13 16.82
C ASP A 23 -4.57 -1.42 17.76
N ALA A 24 -4.49 -1.66 19.07
CA ALA A 24 -5.33 -0.98 20.05
C ALA A 24 -5.06 0.54 20.11
N ASN A 25 -3.82 0.96 19.94
CA ASN A 25 -3.47 2.38 19.87
C ASN A 25 -3.91 3.03 18.56
N ASN A 26 -3.89 2.30 17.46
CA ASN A 26 -4.34 2.78 16.14
C ASN A 26 -5.85 3.08 16.09
N MET A 27 -6.65 2.56 17.02
CA MET A 27 -8.06 2.95 17.16
C MET A 27 -8.26 4.43 17.54
N ARG A 28 -7.25 5.10 18.09
CA ARG A 28 -7.31 6.52 18.49
C ARG A 28 -6.69 7.48 17.47
N ALA A 29 -5.59 7.09 16.84
CA ALA A 29 -4.96 7.81 15.72
C ALA A 29 -4.16 6.80 14.91
N SER A 30 -4.38 6.74 13.60
CA SER A 30 -3.64 5.81 12.74
C SER A 30 -2.14 6.08 12.78
N ALA A 31 -1.32 5.03 12.81
CA ALA A 31 0.13 5.16 12.88
C ALA A 31 0.70 5.94 11.69
N ASP A 32 0.08 5.79 10.51
CA ASP A 32 0.48 6.47 9.29
C ASP A 32 0.19 7.97 9.29
N SER A 33 -0.69 8.45 10.19
CA SER A 33 -0.99 9.88 10.37
C SER A 33 -0.05 10.60 11.34
N ARG A 34 0.88 9.90 12.00
CA ARG A 34 1.86 10.48 12.91
C ARG A 34 2.78 11.45 12.19
N ILE A 35 3.00 12.64 12.78
CA ILE A 35 3.94 13.64 12.26
C ILE A 35 5.36 13.23 12.62
N LEU A 36 6.25 13.25 11.65
CA LEU A 36 7.68 13.02 11.80
C LEU A 36 8.39 14.33 12.16
N ARG A 37 9.26 14.29 13.14
CA ARG A 37 9.99 15.49 13.61
C ARG A 37 11.30 15.65 12.86
N GLY A 38 11.62 16.86 12.44
CA GLY A 38 12.89 17.18 11.78
C GLY A 38 12.92 16.85 10.29
N TYR A 39 11.83 16.35 9.71
CA TYR A 39 11.73 16.10 8.27
C TYR A 39 11.27 17.33 7.53
N SER A 40 11.82 17.54 6.34
CA SER A 40 11.58 18.68 5.47
C SER A 40 11.23 18.23 4.05
N ILE A 41 11.04 19.20 3.15
CA ILE A 41 10.85 18.91 1.72
C ILE A 41 12.08 18.26 1.09
N ASP A 42 13.26 18.45 1.68
CA ASP A 42 14.50 17.82 1.21
C ASP A 42 14.51 16.30 1.38
N ASP A 43 13.65 15.76 2.25
CA ASP A 43 13.46 14.33 2.47
C ASP A 43 12.52 13.69 1.45
N ILE A 44 11.84 14.50 0.64
CA ILE A 44 10.91 14.06 -0.39
C ILE A 44 11.61 13.84 -1.71
N ASP A 45 11.30 12.76 -2.39
CA ASP A 45 11.61 12.57 -3.80
C ASP A 45 10.63 13.36 -4.67
N MET A 46 11.05 14.54 -5.11
CA MET A 46 10.23 15.45 -5.91
C MET A 46 9.79 14.81 -7.24
N LEU A 47 10.58 13.89 -7.81
CA LEU A 47 10.20 13.18 -9.02
C LEU A 47 8.96 12.31 -8.75
N THR A 48 8.96 11.56 -7.66
CA THR A 48 7.82 10.75 -7.23
C THR A 48 6.58 11.62 -6.96
N LEU A 49 6.73 12.73 -6.25
CA LEU A 49 5.63 13.64 -5.98
C LEU A 49 5.01 14.19 -7.27
N HIS A 50 5.84 14.65 -8.21
CA HIS A 50 5.34 15.17 -9.49
C HIS A 50 4.69 14.09 -10.37
N GLN A 51 5.17 12.85 -10.33
CA GLN A 51 4.52 11.74 -11.02
C GLN A 51 3.14 11.44 -10.43
N TYR A 52 3.02 11.46 -9.10
CA TYR A 52 1.74 11.28 -8.41
C TYR A 52 0.77 12.42 -8.73
N ARG A 53 1.23 13.69 -8.66
CA ARG A 53 0.41 14.86 -9.04
C ARG A 53 -0.11 14.75 -10.46
N ARG A 54 0.76 14.38 -11.41
CA ARG A 54 0.34 14.18 -12.80
C ARG A 54 -0.73 13.10 -12.94
N ALA A 55 -0.61 11.99 -12.22
CA ALA A 55 -1.63 10.94 -12.21
C ALA A 55 -2.95 11.43 -11.59
N TYR A 56 -2.85 12.24 -10.53
CA TYR A 56 -4.00 12.90 -9.92
C TYR A 56 -4.69 13.84 -10.89
N ASP A 57 -3.95 14.73 -11.57
CA ASP A 57 -4.46 15.74 -12.49
C ASP A 57 -5.21 15.10 -13.68
N ILE A 58 -4.66 14.00 -14.22
CA ILE A 58 -5.32 13.22 -15.29
C ILE A 58 -6.66 12.65 -14.81
N LYS A 59 -6.75 12.22 -13.56
CA LYS A 59 -7.96 11.63 -12.98
C LYS A 59 -9.00 12.69 -12.60
N HIS A 60 -8.57 13.88 -12.24
CA HIS A 60 -9.39 14.94 -11.65
C HIS A 60 -9.26 16.25 -12.44
N GLU A 61 -9.59 16.21 -13.73
CA GLU A 61 -9.58 17.42 -14.57
C GLU A 61 -10.38 18.57 -13.94
N ASN A 62 -9.82 19.78 -13.93
CA ASN A 62 -10.43 20.97 -13.35
C ASN A 62 -10.70 20.95 -11.84
N HIS A 63 -10.10 20.02 -11.10
CA HIS A 63 -10.21 20.02 -9.64
C HIS A 63 -9.36 21.15 -9.05
N PRO A 64 -9.82 21.92 -8.04
CA PRO A 64 -9.07 23.06 -7.47
C PRO A 64 -7.66 22.70 -6.97
N TRP A 65 -7.39 21.45 -6.65
CA TRP A 65 -6.07 21.00 -6.17
C TRP A 65 -5.03 20.83 -7.27
N THR A 66 -5.42 20.89 -8.53
CA THR A 66 -4.47 20.81 -9.66
C THR A 66 -3.62 22.08 -9.77
N GLU A 67 -4.16 23.23 -9.28
CA GLU A 67 -3.50 24.55 -9.38
C GLU A 67 -2.75 24.97 -8.10
N VAL A 68 -2.86 24.21 -6.99
CA VAL A 68 -2.17 24.56 -5.75
C VAL A 68 -0.68 24.20 -5.81
N ASP A 69 0.14 24.84 -4.97
CA ASP A 69 1.55 24.50 -4.81
C ASP A 69 1.74 23.11 -4.18
N ASP A 70 2.98 22.60 -4.18
CA ASP A 70 3.30 21.25 -3.68
C ASP A 70 3.00 21.11 -2.19
N LYS A 71 3.25 22.14 -1.38
CA LYS A 71 2.98 22.08 0.06
C LYS A 71 1.48 21.95 0.32
N GLN A 72 0.69 22.81 -0.31
CA GLN A 72 -0.78 22.76 -0.17
C GLN A 72 -1.36 21.46 -0.71
N PHE A 73 -0.80 20.93 -1.79
CA PHE A 73 -1.20 19.62 -2.32
C PHE A 73 -0.92 18.50 -1.32
N LEU A 74 0.29 18.47 -0.74
CA LEU A 74 0.70 17.51 0.28
C LEU A 74 -0.18 17.59 1.54
N GLU A 75 -0.59 18.79 1.95
CA GLU A 75 -1.55 19.00 3.05
C GLU A 75 -2.92 18.42 2.69
N ASN A 76 -3.42 18.69 1.49
CA ASN A 76 -4.74 18.23 1.05
C ASN A 76 -4.86 16.70 0.99
N ILE A 77 -3.81 16.02 0.55
CA ILE A 77 -3.78 14.54 0.51
C ILE A 77 -3.44 13.90 1.86
N GLY A 78 -2.97 14.69 2.84
CA GLY A 78 -2.61 14.24 4.19
C GLY A 78 -1.15 13.79 4.34
N ALA A 79 -0.30 14.02 3.33
CA ALA A 79 1.13 13.75 3.40
C ALA A 79 1.87 14.72 4.33
N TYR A 80 1.34 15.93 4.46
CA TYR A 80 1.79 16.95 5.40
C TYR A 80 0.61 17.40 6.25
N ARG A 81 0.81 17.68 7.53
CA ARG A 81 -0.28 18.14 8.40
C ARG A 81 0.24 19.00 9.54
N LYS A 82 -0.67 19.79 10.11
CA LYS A 82 -0.48 20.53 11.36
C LYS A 82 -1.33 19.89 12.46
N ASP A 83 -0.70 19.53 13.57
CA ASP A 83 -1.38 19.14 14.80
C ASP A 83 -1.86 20.41 15.51
N ARG A 84 -3.17 20.53 15.68
CA ARG A 84 -3.78 21.71 16.31
C ARG A 84 -3.57 21.77 17.81
N ALA A 85 -3.36 20.63 18.47
CA ALA A 85 -3.15 20.57 19.92
C ALA A 85 -1.73 21.02 20.30
N THR A 86 -0.72 20.61 19.52
CA THR A 86 0.69 20.90 19.79
C THR A 86 1.25 22.03 18.95
N SER A 87 0.50 22.49 17.94
CA SER A 87 0.97 23.40 16.87
C SER A 87 2.16 22.87 16.07
N THR A 88 2.51 21.60 16.22
CA THR A 88 3.55 20.94 15.42
C THR A 88 3.04 20.70 14.02
N GLU A 89 3.85 21.01 13.02
CA GLU A 89 3.56 20.69 11.62
C GLU A 89 4.72 19.93 11.00
N GLY A 90 4.43 19.09 10.02
CA GLY A 90 5.44 18.27 9.34
C GLY A 90 4.84 17.17 8.49
N PHE A 91 5.74 16.42 7.86
CA PHE A 91 5.38 15.25 7.09
C PHE A 91 4.81 14.15 7.98
N THR A 92 3.79 13.48 7.49
CA THR A 92 3.24 12.28 8.13
C THR A 92 4.07 11.05 7.74
N VAL A 93 3.98 9.98 8.52
CA VAL A 93 4.56 8.69 8.16
C VAL A 93 4.04 8.24 6.78
N ALA A 94 2.74 8.43 6.50
CA ALA A 94 2.15 8.15 5.19
C ALA A 94 2.81 8.95 4.07
N GLY A 95 3.01 10.25 4.27
CA GLY A 95 3.67 11.12 3.29
C GLY A 95 5.09 10.70 3.01
N MET A 96 5.83 10.32 4.06
CA MET A 96 7.19 9.84 3.91
C MET A 96 7.24 8.48 3.21
N LEU A 97 6.41 7.53 3.60
CA LEU A 97 6.34 6.22 2.94
C LEU A 97 5.95 6.32 1.46
N MET A 98 5.06 7.25 1.10
CA MET A 98 4.60 7.42 -0.28
C MET A 98 5.57 8.18 -1.18
N PHE A 99 6.28 9.17 -0.66
CA PHE A 99 7.05 10.13 -1.45
C PHE A 99 8.49 10.34 -0.97
N GLY A 100 8.87 9.76 0.15
CA GLY A 100 10.18 9.98 0.75
C GLY A 100 11.33 9.39 -0.05
N LYS A 101 12.51 9.93 0.20
CA LYS A 101 13.77 9.32 -0.23
C LYS A 101 14.05 8.07 0.62
N SER A 102 14.73 7.09 0.05
CA SER A 102 14.98 5.79 0.69
C SER A 102 15.66 5.91 2.06
N ASN A 103 16.65 6.79 2.19
CA ASN A 103 17.36 7.02 3.45
C ASN A 103 16.47 7.69 4.52
N SER A 104 15.58 8.58 4.12
CA SER A 104 14.64 9.24 5.02
C SER A 104 13.53 8.30 5.50
N ILE A 105 13.09 7.37 4.63
CA ILE A 105 12.12 6.33 5.01
C ILE A 105 12.74 5.36 6.02
N THR A 106 13.99 4.95 5.80
CA THR A 106 14.67 3.97 6.67
C THR A 106 15.32 4.58 7.92
N ASP A 107 15.12 5.86 8.17
CA ASP A 107 15.49 6.49 9.43
C ASP A 107 14.69 5.88 10.60
N PRO A 108 15.30 5.71 11.80
CA PRO A 108 14.63 5.17 13.00
C PRO A 108 13.33 5.88 13.39
N GLU A 109 13.21 7.19 13.12
CA GLU A 109 11.99 7.96 13.41
C GLU A 109 10.82 7.63 12.45
N CYS A 110 11.08 7.04 11.28
CA CYS A 110 10.06 6.70 10.30
C CYS A 110 9.80 5.19 10.26
N CYS A 111 10.51 4.44 9.43
CA CYS A 111 10.29 3.01 9.22
C CYS A 111 11.61 2.31 8.91
N GLN A 112 12.42 2.07 9.94
CA GLN A 112 13.81 1.60 9.84
C GLN A 112 13.97 0.30 9.03
N GLU A 113 13.01 -0.62 9.13
CA GLU A 113 13.07 -1.92 8.46
C GLU A 113 12.29 -1.95 7.12
N PHE A 114 11.94 -0.78 6.57
CA PHE A 114 11.21 -0.70 5.32
C PHE A 114 12.00 -1.27 4.14
N PHE A 115 11.49 -2.37 3.57
CA PHE A 115 12.14 -3.09 2.48
C PHE A 115 11.08 -3.79 1.60
N PRO A 116 10.38 -3.08 0.71
CA PRO A 116 9.44 -3.70 -0.21
C PRO A 116 10.19 -4.56 -1.24
N ASP A 117 9.70 -5.78 -1.49
CA ASP A 117 10.39 -6.76 -2.31
C ASP A 117 9.42 -7.44 -3.30
N TYR A 118 9.68 -7.32 -4.58
CA TYR A 118 9.00 -8.06 -5.64
C TYR A 118 9.96 -9.07 -6.26
N ARG A 119 9.52 -10.32 -6.41
CA ARG A 119 10.33 -11.43 -6.92
C ARG A 119 9.54 -12.24 -7.94
N GLU A 120 10.20 -12.64 -9.04
CA GLU A 120 9.66 -13.56 -10.02
C GLU A 120 10.33 -14.93 -9.94
N HIS A 121 9.53 -15.98 -9.98
CA HIS A 121 9.95 -17.39 -9.95
C HIS A 121 9.34 -18.08 -11.16
N LEU A 122 9.88 -17.77 -12.38
CA LEU A 122 9.32 -18.24 -13.66
C LEU A 122 10.13 -19.40 -14.26
N ILE A 123 11.20 -19.84 -13.62
CA ILE A 123 12.01 -20.97 -14.05
C ILE A 123 12.03 -21.99 -12.92
N ASP A 124 11.73 -23.25 -13.25
CA ASP A 124 11.79 -24.37 -12.32
C ASP A 124 13.25 -24.94 -12.29
N ASP A 125 14.16 -24.14 -11.71
CA ASP A 125 15.53 -24.53 -11.42
C ASP A 125 15.89 -24.07 -10.02
N SER A 126 16.11 -25.02 -9.11
CA SER A 126 16.42 -24.74 -7.70
C SER A 126 17.70 -23.92 -7.46
N ARG A 127 18.56 -23.80 -8.47
CA ARG A 127 19.77 -22.95 -8.43
C ARG A 127 19.44 -21.47 -8.69
N ILE A 128 18.29 -21.18 -9.28
CA ILE A 128 17.82 -19.83 -9.61
C ILE A 128 16.80 -19.39 -8.56
N ARG A 129 17.19 -18.49 -7.67
CA ARG A 129 16.30 -18.00 -6.60
C ARG A 129 15.12 -17.17 -7.13
N TRP A 130 15.38 -16.34 -8.13
CA TRP A 130 14.39 -15.49 -8.81
C TRP A 130 14.87 -15.19 -10.23
N THR A 131 13.93 -15.05 -11.16
CA THR A 131 14.21 -14.66 -12.55
C THR A 131 14.23 -13.15 -12.74
N ASN A 132 13.53 -12.42 -11.88
CA ASN A 132 13.54 -10.97 -11.82
C ASN A 132 13.26 -10.51 -10.38
N ARG A 133 13.72 -9.31 -9.99
CA ARG A 133 13.50 -8.76 -8.66
C ARG A 133 13.49 -7.24 -8.68
N ILE A 134 12.55 -6.62 -7.92
CA ILE A 134 12.53 -5.18 -7.62
C ILE A 134 12.61 -5.04 -6.10
N TYR A 135 13.66 -4.40 -5.64
CA TYR A 135 13.94 -4.16 -4.22
C TYR A 135 14.74 -2.85 -4.06
N PRO A 136 14.89 -2.32 -2.85
CA PRO A 136 15.72 -1.14 -2.58
C PRO A 136 17.21 -1.42 -2.86
N ASP A 137 17.64 -1.28 -4.10
CA ASP A 137 19.03 -1.53 -4.55
C ASP A 137 19.87 -0.26 -4.68
N GLY A 138 19.29 0.89 -4.33
CA GLY A 138 19.93 2.21 -4.40
C GLY A 138 19.90 2.86 -5.79
N THR A 139 19.30 2.21 -6.81
CA THR A 139 19.18 2.79 -8.17
C THR A 139 17.93 3.65 -8.34
N TRP A 140 17.03 3.61 -7.36
CA TRP A 140 15.76 4.33 -7.32
C TRP A 140 15.35 4.64 -5.89
N GLU A 141 14.47 5.62 -5.70
CA GLU A 141 13.91 5.93 -4.39
C GLU A 141 12.79 4.94 -4.07
N ALA A 142 13.08 4.04 -3.11
CA ALA A 142 12.22 2.89 -2.81
C ALA A 142 11.03 3.26 -1.92
N ASN A 143 10.26 4.28 -2.31
CA ASN A 143 8.99 4.61 -1.65
C ASN A 143 7.82 3.77 -2.20
N LEU A 144 6.68 3.82 -1.52
CA LEU A 144 5.51 2.99 -1.86
C LEU A 144 4.94 3.31 -3.25
N TYR A 145 4.93 4.59 -3.66
CA TYR A 145 4.41 4.96 -4.96
C TYR A 145 5.30 4.44 -6.09
N GLN A 146 6.62 4.57 -5.96
CA GLN A 146 7.57 4.00 -6.93
C GLN A 146 7.50 2.48 -6.96
N PHE A 147 7.40 1.83 -5.80
CA PHE A 147 7.23 0.38 -5.75
C PHE A 147 5.95 -0.06 -6.46
N PHE A 148 4.82 0.56 -6.16
CA PHE A 148 3.54 0.28 -6.79
C PHE A 148 3.59 0.43 -8.31
N THR A 149 4.11 1.56 -8.80
CA THR A 149 4.15 1.88 -10.23
C THR A 149 5.13 1.01 -11.02
N ARG A 150 6.17 0.47 -10.38
CA ARG A 150 7.13 -0.47 -10.99
C ARG A 150 6.60 -1.90 -11.01
N VAL A 151 5.93 -2.34 -9.95
CA VAL A 151 5.46 -3.73 -9.81
C VAL A 151 4.19 -3.98 -10.59
N LEU A 152 3.23 -3.05 -10.56
CA LEU A 152 1.91 -3.24 -11.18
C LEU A 152 1.99 -3.64 -12.68
N PRO A 153 2.78 -2.97 -13.53
CA PRO A 153 2.88 -3.36 -14.94
C PRO A 153 3.43 -4.78 -15.15
N LEU A 154 4.38 -5.21 -14.31
CA LEU A 154 4.95 -6.56 -14.39
C LEU A 154 3.92 -7.63 -14.03
N LEU A 155 3.09 -7.37 -13.03
CA LEU A 155 2.00 -8.25 -12.65
C LEU A 155 0.92 -8.30 -13.73
N GLN A 156 0.53 -7.16 -14.28
CA GLN A 156 -0.51 -7.06 -15.30
C GLN A 156 -0.10 -7.67 -16.65
N HIS A 157 1.17 -7.53 -17.02
CA HIS A 157 1.70 -8.13 -18.26
C HIS A 157 1.59 -9.67 -18.27
N ALA A 158 1.49 -10.29 -17.11
CA ALA A 158 1.32 -11.73 -16.97
C ALA A 158 -0.11 -12.21 -17.30
N LEU A 159 -1.08 -11.30 -17.25
CA LEU A 159 -2.48 -11.66 -17.44
C LEU A 159 -2.83 -11.75 -18.94
N PRO A 160 -3.56 -12.79 -19.36
CA PRO A 160 -4.06 -12.86 -20.72
C PRO A 160 -5.07 -11.73 -20.96
N VAL A 161 -4.93 -11.02 -22.09
CA VAL A 161 -5.87 -9.99 -22.53
C VAL A 161 -6.68 -10.57 -23.68
N PRO A 162 -7.92 -11.07 -23.44
CA PRO A 162 -8.81 -11.49 -24.52
C PRO A 162 -9.10 -10.31 -25.44
N PHE A 163 -9.23 -10.58 -26.73
CA PHE A 163 -9.64 -9.55 -27.66
C PHE A 163 -11.09 -9.16 -27.35
N SER A 164 -11.32 -7.95 -26.89
CA SER A 164 -12.64 -7.36 -26.70
C SER A 164 -12.63 -5.90 -27.13
N LEU A 165 -13.74 -5.45 -27.70
CA LEU A 165 -13.98 -4.05 -28.05
C LEU A 165 -14.98 -3.47 -27.04
N ASP A 166 -14.77 -2.23 -26.65
CA ASP A 166 -15.77 -1.48 -25.89
C ASP A 166 -16.95 -1.02 -26.78
N ASN A 167 -17.92 -0.32 -26.20
CA ASN A 167 -19.08 0.20 -26.91
C ASN A 167 -18.73 1.19 -28.03
N ASN A 168 -17.51 1.75 -28.02
CA ASN A 168 -16.97 2.68 -29.01
C ASN A 168 -16.08 1.96 -30.03
N GLN A 169 -16.07 0.62 -30.08
CA GLN A 169 -15.19 -0.21 -30.91
C GLN A 169 -13.69 -0.02 -30.64
N ILE A 170 -13.33 0.51 -29.48
CA ILE A 170 -11.95 0.64 -29.01
C ILE A 170 -11.56 -0.63 -28.26
N ARG A 171 -10.34 -1.14 -28.52
CA ARG A 171 -9.83 -2.33 -27.85
C ARG A 171 -9.73 -2.10 -26.33
N ASN A 172 -10.47 -2.89 -25.57
CA ASN A 172 -10.36 -2.90 -24.12
C ASN A 172 -9.20 -3.82 -23.70
N ASN A 173 -8.12 -3.23 -23.20
CA ASN A 173 -6.95 -3.95 -22.71
C ASN A 173 -7.01 -4.22 -21.19
N THR A 174 -8.06 -3.75 -20.48
CA THR A 174 -8.23 -3.90 -19.05
C THR A 174 -9.33 -4.92 -18.75
N THR A 175 -8.97 -6.05 -18.20
CA THR A 175 -9.93 -7.07 -17.75
C THR A 175 -10.24 -6.91 -16.26
N THR A 176 -11.28 -7.59 -15.78
CA THR A 176 -11.58 -7.69 -14.34
C THR A 176 -10.37 -8.17 -13.55
N ALA A 177 -9.59 -9.12 -14.09
CA ALA A 177 -8.37 -9.61 -13.46
C ALA A 177 -7.29 -8.51 -13.29
N HIS A 178 -7.16 -7.59 -14.28
CA HIS A 178 -6.25 -6.44 -14.15
C HIS A 178 -6.68 -5.49 -13.02
N VAL A 179 -7.99 -5.26 -12.89
CA VAL A 179 -8.54 -4.43 -11.82
C VAL A 179 -8.33 -5.10 -10.47
N ALA A 180 -8.69 -6.39 -10.35
CA ALA A 180 -8.51 -7.17 -9.12
C ALA A 180 -7.05 -7.17 -8.65
N LEU A 181 -6.11 -7.38 -9.58
CA LEU A 181 -4.68 -7.42 -9.25
C LEU A 181 -4.14 -6.04 -8.81
N ARG A 182 -4.63 -4.96 -9.42
CA ARG A 182 -4.31 -3.59 -8.99
C ARG A 182 -4.82 -3.32 -7.57
N GLU A 183 -6.06 -3.71 -7.28
CA GLU A 183 -6.65 -3.59 -5.95
C GLU A 183 -5.92 -4.46 -4.92
N ALA A 184 -5.57 -5.69 -5.25
CA ALA A 184 -4.84 -6.59 -4.37
C ALA A 184 -3.45 -6.04 -4.01
N LEU A 185 -2.71 -5.50 -5.00
CA LEU A 185 -1.42 -4.85 -4.76
C LEU A 185 -1.57 -3.61 -3.88
N ALA A 186 -2.55 -2.75 -4.15
CA ALA A 186 -2.82 -1.59 -3.31
C ALA A 186 -3.20 -2.00 -1.88
N ASN A 187 -4.04 -3.02 -1.72
CA ASN A 187 -4.45 -3.53 -0.41
C ASN A 187 -3.26 -4.11 0.38
N SER A 188 -2.32 -4.78 -0.26
CA SER A 188 -1.11 -5.26 0.41
C SER A 188 -0.28 -4.11 1.00
N ILE A 189 -0.30 -2.94 0.37
CA ILE A 189 0.35 -1.71 0.84
C ILE A 189 -0.47 -1.03 1.94
N ILE A 190 -1.77 -0.85 1.69
CA ILE A 190 -2.70 -0.13 2.60
C ILE A 190 -2.84 -0.84 3.95
N HIS A 191 -2.80 -2.16 3.98
CA HIS A 191 -3.00 -2.94 5.19
C HIS A 191 -1.70 -3.42 5.87
N ALA A 192 -0.53 -3.08 5.33
CA ALA A 192 0.75 -3.41 5.94
C ALA A 192 0.93 -2.71 7.30
N ALA A 193 1.46 -3.43 8.29
CA ALA A 193 1.82 -2.87 9.59
C ALA A 193 3.26 -2.36 9.55
N TYR A 194 3.45 -1.09 9.24
CA TYR A 194 4.78 -0.46 9.13
C TYR A 194 5.47 -0.25 10.49
N THR A 195 4.79 -0.55 11.59
CA THR A 195 5.31 -0.42 12.97
C THR A 195 5.91 -1.71 13.53
N VAL A 196 5.81 -2.81 12.78
CA VAL A 196 6.32 -4.12 13.19
C VAL A 196 7.33 -4.65 12.18
N ARG A 197 8.11 -5.66 12.61
CA ARG A 197 9.05 -6.35 11.73
C ARG A 197 8.31 -7.08 10.60
N GLY A 198 8.87 -7.01 9.43
CA GLY A 198 8.35 -7.66 8.24
C GLY A 198 8.28 -6.70 7.06
N ASN A 199 8.14 -7.27 5.87
CA ASN A 199 8.16 -6.52 4.62
C ASN A 199 6.94 -6.83 3.76
N ILE A 200 6.61 -5.91 2.87
CA ILE A 200 5.71 -6.20 1.76
C ILE A 200 6.51 -7.06 0.78
N VAL A 201 6.03 -8.27 0.54
CA VAL A 201 6.66 -9.22 -0.38
C VAL A 201 5.64 -9.67 -1.41
N ILE A 202 5.99 -9.52 -2.68
CA ILE A 202 5.16 -9.93 -3.80
C ILE A 202 5.94 -11.00 -4.57
N ASP A 203 5.49 -12.24 -4.51
CA ASP A 203 6.07 -13.36 -5.24
C ASP A 203 5.19 -13.72 -6.44
N ARG A 204 5.73 -13.62 -7.64
CA ARG A 204 5.08 -14.06 -8.88
C ARG A 204 5.64 -15.39 -9.33
N TYR A 205 4.80 -16.39 -9.38
CA TYR A 205 5.07 -17.69 -9.96
C TYR A 205 4.45 -17.82 -11.35
N PHE A 206 4.68 -18.94 -12.02
CA PHE A 206 4.10 -19.21 -13.32
C PHE A 206 2.57 -19.33 -13.27
N ASP A 207 2.05 -19.92 -12.19
CA ASP A 207 0.64 -20.29 -12.01
C ASP A 207 -0.11 -19.42 -10.97
N ARG A 208 0.62 -18.61 -10.18
CA ARG A 208 0.03 -17.83 -9.09
C ARG A 208 0.85 -16.59 -8.75
N ILE A 209 0.19 -15.66 -8.07
CA ILE A 209 0.80 -14.49 -7.44
C ILE A 209 0.50 -14.56 -5.95
N VAL A 210 1.51 -14.36 -5.11
CA VAL A 210 1.38 -14.33 -3.65
C VAL A 210 1.74 -12.93 -3.18
N LEU A 211 0.79 -12.25 -2.53
CA LEU A 211 1.01 -10.94 -1.92
C LEU A 211 1.03 -11.11 -0.40
N SER A 212 2.11 -10.70 0.22
CA SER A 212 2.31 -10.80 1.67
C SER A 212 2.66 -9.44 2.24
N ASN A 213 2.09 -9.12 3.38
CA ASN A 213 2.38 -7.89 4.12
C ASN A 213 2.44 -8.17 5.63
N PRO A 214 3.22 -7.40 6.40
CA PRO A 214 3.32 -7.58 7.85
C PRO A 214 2.03 -7.16 8.56
N GLY A 215 1.75 -7.79 9.67
CA GLY A 215 0.61 -7.52 10.54
C GLY A 215 -0.41 -8.66 10.59
N THR A 216 -1.35 -8.54 11.51
CA THR A 216 -2.48 -9.45 11.66
C THR A 216 -3.73 -8.90 10.98
N MET A 217 -4.72 -9.73 10.71
CA MET A 217 -6.01 -9.24 10.24
C MET A 217 -6.68 -8.40 11.32
N LEU A 218 -7.27 -7.26 10.93
CA LEU A 218 -8.03 -6.38 11.83
C LEU A 218 -9.52 -6.73 11.90
N VAL A 219 -9.96 -7.65 11.07
CA VAL A 219 -11.31 -8.21 11.03
C VAL A 219 -11.23 -9.71 11.27
N SER A 220 -12.30 -10.31 11.80
CA SER A 220 -12.38 -11.76 11.92
C SER A 220 -12.45 -12.44 10.55
N MET A 221 -12.12 -13.75 10.49
CA MET A 221 -12.28 -14.51 9.24
C MET A 221 -13.73 -14.55 8.78
N GLU A 222 -14.69 -14.56 9.72
CA GLU A 222 -16.12 -14.53 9.41
C GLU A 222 -16.51 -13.21 8.73
N GLU A 223 -16.13 -12.07 9.32
CA GLU A 223 -16.37 -10.73 8.75
C GLU A 223 -15.68 -10.56 7.38
N TYR A 224 -14.49 -11.16 7.20
CA TYR A 224 -13.78 -11.11 5.93
C TYR A 224 -14.55 -11.82 4.80
N TYR A 225 -15.09 -13.02 5.08
CA TYR A 225 -15.86 -13.79 4.10
C TYR A 225 -17.28 -13.28 3.90
N GLU A 226 -17.89 -12.64 4.90
CA GLU A 226 -19.19 -12.00 4.78
C GLU A 226 -19.13 -10.74 3.91
N GLY A 227 -17.93 -10.12 3.81
CA GLY A 227 -17.73 -8.87 3.06
C GLY A 227 -18.39 -7.65 3.72
N GLY A 228 -18.22 -6.48 3.11
CA GLY A 228 -18.87 -5.25 3.58
C GLY A 228 -18.23 -4.58 4.80
N HIS A 229 -17.36 -5.27 5.53
CA HIS A 229 -16.59 -4.72 6.65
C HIS A 229 -15.11 -4.61 6.28
N SER A 230 -14.56 -3.40 6.35
CA SER A 230 -13.14 -3.17 6.14
C SER A 230 -12.61 -2.22 7.20
N VAL A 231 -11.62 -2.68 7.96
CA VAL A 231 -10.87 -1.84 8.89
C VAL A 231 -9.52 -1.52 8.26
N CYS A 232 -9.33 -0.27 7.88
CA CYS A 232 -8.10 0.18 7.25
C CYS A 232 -7.01 0.45 8.29
N ARG A 233 -5.84 -0.16 8.11
CA ARG A 233 -4.68 0.05 8.99
C ARG A 233 -4.02 1.41 8.74
N ASN A 234 -3.90 1.82 7.47
CA ASN A 234 -3.23 3.05 7.07
C ASN A 234 -4.19 3.95 6.25
N PRO A 235 -5.13 4.65 6.93
CA PRO A 235 -6.18 5.41 6.24
C PRO A 235 -5.66 6.60 5.45
N VAL A 236 -4.49 7.16 5.79
CA VAL A 236 -3.91 8.26 5.01
C VAL A 236 -3.31 7.71 3.71
N ILE A 237 -2.60 6.58 3.75
CA ILE A 237 -2.13 5.89 2.54
C ILE A 237 -3.32 5.46 1.67
N GLN A 238 -4.37 4.88 2.27
CA GLN A 238 -5.60 4.52 1.55
C GLN A 238 -6.18 5.73 0.82
N LYS A 239 -6.31 6.87 1.50
CA LYS A 239 -6.82 8.13 0.91
C LYS A 239 -6.00 8.53 -0.33
N MET A 240 -4.68 8.40 -0.27
CA MET A 240 -3.81 8.71 -1.41
C MET A 240 -4.07 7.77 -2.59
N PHE A 241 -4.27 6.46 -2.37
CA PHE A 241 -4.65 5.53 -3.43
C PHE A 241 -6.05 5.80 -3.98
N VAL A 242 -7.02 6.14 -3.14
CA VAL A 242 -8.39 6.49 -3.56
C VAL A 242 -8.38 7.71 -4.49
N PHE A 243 -7.54 8.70 -4.26
CA PHE A 243 -7.39 9.84 -5.16
C PHE A 243 -6.85 9.44 -6.54
N LEU A 244 -6.17 8.32 -6.66
CA LEU A 244 -5.78 7.75 -7.96
C LEU A 244 -6.86 6.81 -8.54
N GLY A 245 -8.02 6.67 -7.88
CA GLY A 245 -9.10 5.76 -8.25
C GLY A 245 -8.74 4.30 -7.99
N ILE A 246 -8.00 4.04 -6.92
CA ILE A 246 -7.54 2.71 -6.49
C ILE A 246 -7.92 2.53 -5.02
N GLY A 247 -8.40 1.35 -4.63
CA GLY A 247 -8.72 1.08 -3.23
C GLY A 247 -10.00 1.77 -2.76
N GLU A 248 -11.07 1.75 -3.55
CA GLU A 248 -12.37 2.33 -3.16
C GLU A 248 -12.90 1.66 -1.89
N LYS A 249 -13.49 2.49 -1.00
CA LYS A 249 -14.11 2.01 0.23
C LYS A 249 -15.41 1.24 -0.11
N GLY A 250 -15.35 -0.07 -0.18
CA GLY A 250 -16.56 -0.82 -0.50
C GLY A 250 -16.61 -2.25 0.05
N GLY A 251 -15.51 -2.78 0.62
CA GLY A 251 -15.50 -4.17 1.08
C GLY A 251 -15.68 -5.22 -0.05
N THR A 252 -15.75 -4.75 -1.30
CA THR A 252 -15.91 -5.59 -2.50
C THR A 252 -14.61 -6.25 -2.96
N GLY A 253 -13.49 -5.96 -2.29
CA GLY A 253 -12.18 -6.51 -2.65
C GLY A 253 -12.12 -8.04 -2.57
N ALA A 254 -12.82 -8.66 -1.60
CA ALA A 254 -12.88 -10.11 -1.49
C ALA A 254 -13.69 -10.73 -2.63
N ASP A 255 -14.79 -10.11 -3.06
CA ASP A 255 -15.66 -10.59 -4.15
C ASP A 255 -14.99 -10.50 -5.53
N VAL A 256 -13.99 -9.63 -5.69
CA VAL A 256 -13.27 -9.42 -6.95
C VAL A 256 -12.01 -10.30 -7.03
N ILE A 257 -11.47 -10.73 -5.89
CA ILE A 257 -10.22 -11.52 -5.80
C ILE A 257 -10.53 -13.03 -5.68
N ALA A 258 -11.70 -13.42 -5.21
CA ALA A 258 -12.17 -14.80 -5.14
C ALA A 258 -12.71 -15.28 -6.49
#